data_45f3a5cbf664f6d284f9870b7ba94b73
#
_entry.id   45f3a5cbf664f6d284f9870b7ba94b73
#
_cell.length_a   1.000
_cell.length_b   1.000
_cell.length_c   1.000
_cell.angle_alpha   90.00
_cell.angle_beta   90.00
_cell.angle_gamma   90.00
#
_symmetry.space_group_name_H-M   'P 1'
#
loop_
_entity.id
_entity.type
_entity.pdbx_description
1 polymer ?
#
loop_
_entity_poly.entity_id
_entity_poly.type
_entity_poly.pdbx_seq_one_letter_code
_entity_poly.pdbx_strand_id
1 'polypeptide(L)'
;MNVKPATAKISSLALKHNLQVIKEKAPHSKIIAVVKANAYGHGVVFVSSALESMVDCFAVARLEEALSLRSNGIIKPILLLEGFFDEKDLPIIAVNNIETVVHNREQLEALKRAVVPSPIKVWLKIDTGMHRLGVSLDEVDYFYQELKKLPQIQPHLGFVSHFSRADELDSDYTQVQLDRFLQATKNKEGERTIAASGGILFWPEAHLDCIRPGIIMYGISPTDTVGAEFGLTPVMNLTSSLLAVREHKKGEPVGYGGIWTSPKDTKIGVVAIGYGDGYPRDVPEGTPVYLNGRIVPIVGRVSMDMLTVDLGADSQDKVGDEVILWGKELPIETVAKYSDILSYELITKLTPRVITEYID
;
A
#
# COMPACT_ATOMS: atom_id res chain seq x y z
N MET A 1 -27.12 23.54 6.38
CA MET A 1 -25.75 23.29 6.76
C MET A 1 -25.41 21.90 6.23
N ASN A 2 -24.42 21.76 5.36
CA ASN A 2 -24.05 20.48 4.76
C ASN A 2 -22.58 20.18 5.09
N VAL A 3 -22.34 19.74 6.32
CA VAL A 3 -21.01 19.31 6.77
C VAL A 3 -20.89 17.81 6.52
N LYS A 4 -19.89 17.43 5.74
CA LYS A 4 -19.54 16.01 5.52
C LYS A 4 -18.37 15.64 6.42
N PRO A 5 -18.45 14.51 7.13
CA PRO A 5 -17.33 14.00 7.91
C PRO A 5 -16.22 13.46 6.99
N ALA A 6 -15.14 12.97 7.59
CA ALA A 6 -14.02 12.36 6.86
C ALA A 6 -14.53 11.28 5.88
N THR A 7 -14.22 11.45 4.62
CA THR A 7 -14.67 10.59 3.52
C THR A 7 -13.51 10.27 2.57
N ALA A 8 -13.27 8.98 2.34
CA ALA A 8 -12.33 8.49 1.34
C ALA A 8 -13.10 8.14 0.05
N LYS A 9 -12.91 8.93 -0.99
CA LYS A 9 -13.48 8.68 -2.32
C LYS A 9 -12.48 7.82 -3.12
N ILE A 10 -12.86 6.62 -3.51
CA ILE A 10 -12.00 5.62 -4.18
C ILE A 10 -12.45 5.43 -5.62
N SER A 11 -11.57 5.72 -6.58
CA SER A 11 -11.86 5.65 -8.02
C SER A 11 -11.42 4.34 -8.65
N SER A 12 -12.36 3.60 -9.25
CA SER A 12 -12.04 2.39 -10.04
C SER A 12 -11.38 2.74 -11.36
N LEU A 13 -11.72 3.86 -11.98
CA LEU A 13 -11.08 4.32 -13.22
C LEU A 13 -9.60 4.65 -12.98
N ALA A 14 -9.26 5.32 -11.87
CA ALA A 14 -7.88 5.59 -11.51
C ALA A 14 -7.08 4.30 -11.27
N LEU A 15 -7.66 3.30 -10.58
CA LEU A 15 -7.05 1.98 -10.39
C LEU A 15 -6.71 1.32 -11.72
N LYS A 16 -7.68 1.26 -12.64
CA LYS A 16 -7.51 0.64 -13.96
C LYS A 16 -6.48 1.39 -14.80
N HIS A 17 -6.50 2.72 -14.77
CA HIS A 17 -5.51 3.56 -15.43
C HIS A 17 -4.09 3.25 -14.92
N ASN A 18 -3.89 3.24 -13.60
CA ASN A 18 -2.59 2.96 -13.01
C ASN A 18 -2.09 1.56 -13.37
N LEU A 19 -2.98 0.56 -13.37
CA LEU A 19 -2.60 -0.78 -13.77
C LEU A 19 -2.21 -0.86 -15.25
N GLN A 20 -2.87 -0.09 -16.12
CA GLN A 20 -2.49 0.02 -17.54
C GLN A 20 -1.10 0.64 -17.69
N VAL A 21 -0.79 1.73 -16.97
CA VAL A 21 0.54 2.35 -16.95
C VAL A 21 1.61 1.35 -16.48
N ILE A 22 1.31 0.57 -15.42
CA ILE A 22 2.21 -0.47 -14.91
C ILE A 22 2.47 -1.54 -15.97
N LYS A 23 1.42 -1.99 -16.67
CA LYS A 23 1.51 -2.99 -17.73
C LYS A 23 2.36 -2.51 -18.91
N GLU A 24 2.27 -1.23 -19.26
CA GLU A 24 3.09 -0.62 -20.31
C GLU A 24 4.58 -0.56 -19.94
N LYS A 25 4.89 -0.40 -18.65
CA LYS A 25 6.28 -0.46 -18.15
C LYS A 25 6.87 -1.88 -18.14
N ALA A 26 6.03 -2.90 -17.92
CA ALA A 26 6.44 -4.30 -17.85
C ALA A 26 5.55 -5.20 -18.74
N PRO A 27 5.57 -5.01 -20.08
CA PRO A 27 4.59 -5.61 -20.99
C PRO A 27 4.69 -7.14 -21.10
N HIS A 28 5.82 -7.71 -20.73
CA HIS A 28 6.08 -9.16 -20.82
C HIS A 28 5.92 -9.89 -19.48
N SER A 29 5.71 -9.17 -18.39
CA SER A 29 5.58 -9.77 -17.07
C SER A 29 4.12 -9.97 -16.67
N LYS A 30 3.84 -11.08 -15.98
CA LYS A 30 2.56 -11.27 -15.28
C LYS A 30 2.44 -10.30 -14.12
N ILE A 31 1.22 -9.94 -13.77
CA ILE A 31 0.93 -9.00 -12.71
C ILE A 31 0.38 -9.74 -11.49
N ILE A 32 1.10 -9.67 -10.38
CA ILE A 32 0.66 -10.10 -9.05
C ILE A 32 0.27 -8.84 -8.27
N ALA A 33 -1.00 -8.49 -8.27
CA ALA A 33 -1.50 -7.27 -7.63
C ALA A 33 -1.49 -7.40 -6.10
N VAL A 34 -0.76 -6.53 -5.40
CA VAL A 34 -0.64 -6.57 -3.95
C VAL A 34 -1.78 -5.79 -3.30
N VAL A 35 -2.68 -6.52 -2.63
CA VAL A 35 -3.92 -5.97 -2.03
C VAL A 35 -4.03 -6.23 -0.52
N LYS A 36 -2.90 -6.50 0.14
CA LYS A 36 -2.83 -6.67 1.60
C LYS A 36 -3.24 -5.40 2.36
N ALA A 37 -3.50 -5.51 3.65
CA ALA A 37 -3.92 -4.42 4.52
C ALA A 37 -5.14 -3.67 3.96
N ASN A 38 -6.20 -4.42 3.62
CA ASN A 38 -7.43 -3.90 3.02
C ASN A 38 -7.16 -3.11 1.73
N ALA A 39 -6.32 -3.66 0.83
CA ALA A 39 -5.85 -2.98 -0.37
C ALA A 39 -5.23 -1.60 -0.04
N TYR A 40 -4.29 -1.57 0.89
CA TYR A 40 -3.65 -0.33 1.37
C TYR A 40 -4.70 0.70 1.83
N GLY A 41 -5.76 0.25 2.50
CA GLY A 41 -6.84 1.10 3.00
C GLY A 41 -7.90 1.49 1.96
N HIS A 42 -7.82 0.99 0.72
CA HIS A 42 -8.74 1.34 -0.37
C HIS A 42 -9.98 0.44 -0.49
N GLY A 43 -10.07 -0.62 0.34
CA GLY A 43 -11.16 -1.59 0.26
C GLY A 43 -10.83 -2.79 -0.61
N VAL A 44 -10.39 -3.88 0.02
CA VAL A 44 -9.82 -5.04 -0.68
C VAL A 44 -10.78 -5.70 -1.67
N VAL A 45 -12.07 -5.79 -1.33
CA VAL A 45 -13.08 -6.41 -2.20
C VAL A 45 -13.33 -5.55 -3.43
N PHE A 46 -13.51 -4.24 -3.25
CA PHE A 46 -13.74 -3.32 -4.37
C PHE A 46 -12.54 -3.29 -5.32
N VAL A 47 -11.33 -3.12 -4.79
CA VAL A 47 -10.09 -3.07 -5.59
C VAL A 47 -9.89 -4.37 -6.35
N SER A 48 -10.03 -5.51 -5.69
CA SER A 48 -9.80 -6.81 -6.32
C SER A 48 -10.84 -7.11 -7.40
N SER A 49 -12.13 -6.81 -7.16
CA SER A 49 -13.17 -6.96 -8.18
C SER A 49 -12.95 -6.06 -9.39
N ALA A 50 -12.51 -4.80 -9.16
CA ALA A 50 -12.23 -3.86 -10.25
C ALA A 50 -11.06 -4.29 -11.15
N LEU A 51 -10.07 -5.00 -10.57
CA LEU A 51 -8.82 -5.37 -11.26
C LEU A 51 -8.76 -6.83 -11.71
N GLU A 52 -9.68 -7.70 -11.30
CA GLU A 52 -9.58 -9.15 -11.51
C GLU A 52 -9.34 -9.57 -12.96
N SER A 53 -9.98 -8.91 -13.90
CA SER A 53 -9.79 -9.21 -15.34
C SER A 53 -8.46 -8.73 -15.91
N MET A 54 -7.72 -7.88 -15.18
CA MET A 54 -6.49 -7.24 -15.64
C MET A 54 -5.23 -7.80 -15.02
N VAL A 55 -5.36 -8.66 -14.01
CA VAL A 55 -4.24 -9.24 -13.25
C VAL A 55 -4.17 -10.75 -13.41
N ASP A 56 -3.02 -11.33 -13.13
CA ASP A 56 -2.80 -12.79 -13.17
C ASP A 56 -2.99 -13.42 -11.80
N CYS A 57 -2.67 -12.69 -10.73
CA CYS A 57 -2.73 -13.16 -9.35
C CYS A 57 -2.93 -11.96 -8.42
N PHE A 58 -3.56 -12.19 -7.27
CA PHE A 58 -3.55 -11.24 -6.15
C PHE A 58 -2.54 -11.69 -5.10
N ALA A 59 -2.01 -10.76 -4.31
CA ALA A 59 -1.14 -11.10 -3.19
C ALA A 59 -1.58 -10.37 -1.91
N VAL A 60 -1.61 -11.12 -0.83
CA VAL A 60 -1.99 -10.66 0.52
C VAL A 60 -0.96 -11.13 1.55
N ALA A 61 -1.05 -10.65 2.78
CA ALA A 61 -0.15 -11.04 3.85
C ALA A 61 -0.70 -12.22 4.67
N ARG A 62 -2.00 -12.25 4.90
CA ARG A 62 -2.68 -13.15 5.84
C ARG A 62 -3.69 -14.06 5.14
N LEU A 63 -3.87 -15.27 5.72
CA LEU A 63 -4.86 -16.23 5.21
C LEU A 63 -6.29 -15.66 5.27
N GLU A 64 -6.64 -14.91 6.31
CA GLU A 64 -7.95 -14.30 6.47
C GLU A 64 -8.26 -13.29 5.35
N GLU A 65 -7.25 -12.55 4.88
CA GLU A 65 -7.40 -11.65 3.72
C GLU A 65 -7.70 -12.45 2.45
N ALA A 66 -6.99 -13.57 2.23
CA ALA A 66 -7.23 -14.45 1.08
C ALA A 66 -8.63 -15.09 1.13
N LEU A 67 -9.06 -15.55 2.30
CA LEU A 67 -10.40 -16.14 2.49
C LEU A 67 -11.50 -15.09 2.29
N SER A 68 -11.27 -13.86 2.72
CA SER A 68 -12.18 -12.74 2.45
C SER A 68 -12.34 -12.51 0.93
N LEU A 69 -11.26 -12.54 0.17
CA LEU A 69 -11.33 -12.44 -1.29
C LEU A 69 -12.12 -13.60 -1.90
N ARG A 70 -11.87 -14.83 -1.48
CA ARG A 70 -12.59 -16.02 -1.95
C ARG A 70 -14.09 -15.95 -1.65
N SER A 71 -14.47 -15.56 -0.43
CA SER A 71 -15.88 -15.41 -0.03
C SER A 71 -16.62 -14.31 -0.78
N ASN A 72 -15.89 -13.35 -1.35
CA ASN A 72 -16.43 -12.29 -2.20
C ASN A 72 -16.30 -12.57 -3.71
N GLY A 73 -16.05 -13.82 -4.10
CA GLY A 73 -16.15 -14.29 -5.48
C GLY A 73 -14.89 -14.10 -6.33
N ILE A 74 -13.76 -13.69 -5.77
CA ILE A 74 -12.49 -13.61 -6.49
C ILE A 74 -12.00 -15.02 -6.81
N ILE A 75 -11.78 -15.30 -8.10
CA ILE A 75 -11.36 -16.61 -8.61
C ILE A 75 -9.89 -16.70 -9.02
N LYS A 76 -9.25 -15.56 -9.32
CA LYS A 76 -7.82 -15.51 -9.64
C LYS A 76 -6.97 -16.11 -8.52
N PRO A 77 -5.78 -16.68 -8.82
CA PRO A 77 -4.85 -17.13 -7.80
C PRO A 77 -4.59 -16.05 -6.74
N ILE A 78 -4.36 -16.48 -5.50
CA ILE A 78 -4.03 -15.57 -4.38
C ILE A 78 -2.76 -16.09 -3.72
N LEU A 79 -1.74 -15.25 -3.62
CA LEU A 79 -0.45 -15.57 -3.03
C LEU A 79 -0.35 -15.01 -1.59
N LEU A 80 0.01 -15.88 -0.64
CA LEU A 80 0.39 -15.47 0.72
C LEU A 80 1.86 -15.08 0.73
N LEU A 81 2.16 -13.78 0.83
CA LEU A 81 3.53 -13.22 0.74
C LEU A 81 4.42 -13.57 1.93
N GLU A 82 3.84 -13.90 3.07
CA GLU A 82 4.54 -14.29 4.30
C GLU A 82 4.46 -15.81 4.55
N GLY A 83 3.79 -16.55 3.67
CA GLY A 83 3.52 -17.96 3.85
C GLY A 83 2.36 -18.22 4.83
N PHE A 84 2.24 -19.46 5.25
CA PHE A 84 1.26 -19.85 6.28
C PHE A 84 1.90 -19.74 7.68
N PHE A 85 1.07 -19.50 8.69
CA PHE A 85 1.53 -19.32 10.07
C PHE A 85 1.28 -20.56 10.93
N ASP A 86 0.27 -21.36 10.60
CA ASP A 86 -0.03 -22.65 11.27
C ASP A 86 -0.10 -23.74 10.19
N GLU A 87 0.48 -24.92 10.46
CA GLU A 87 0.38 -26.08 9.57
C GLU A 87 -1.07 -26.56 9.36
N LYS A 88 -1.97 -26.24 10.29
CA LYS A 88 -3.41 -26.52 10.18
C LYS A 88 -4.10 -25.74 9.07
N ASP A 89 -3.48 -24.67 8.60
CA ASP A 89 -4.00 -23.85 7.51
C ASP A 89 -3.80 -24.51 6.13
N LEU A 90 -2.87 -25.45 6.02
CA LEU A 90 -2.49 -26.06 4.74
C LEU A 90 -3.66 -26.72 3.99
N PRO A 91 -4.56 -27.50 4.64
CA PRO A 91 -5.75 -28.02 3.97
C PRO A 91 -6.70 -26.92 3.47
N ILE A 92 -6.83 -25.81 4.22
CA ILE A 92 -7.65 -24.66 3.85
C ILE A 92 -7.05 -23.92 2.65
N ILE A 93 -5.74 -23.73 2.65
CA ILE A 93 -4.96 -23.16 1.54
C ILE A 93 -5.18 -23.98 0.27
N ALA A 94 -5.07 -25.32 0.37
CA ALA A 94 -5.25 -26.24 -0.76
C ALA A 94 -6.68 -26.19 -1.34
N VAL A 95 -7.71 -26.27 -0.48
CA VAL A 95 -9.12 -26.24 -0.90
C VAL A 95 -9.50 -24.93 -1.61
N ASN A 96 -8.94 -23.83 -1.15
CA ASN A 96 -9.26 -22.50 -1.65
C ASN A 96 -8.35 -22.05 -2.82
N ASN A 97 -7.51 -22.94 -3.36
CA ASN A 97 -6.56 -22.61 -4.43
C ASN A 97 -5.74 -21.36 -4.12
N ILE A 98 -5.18 -21.32 -2.90
CA ILE A 98 -4.30 -20.26 -2.43
C ILE A 98 -2.86 -20.74 -2.61
N GLU A 99 -2.00 -19.87 -3.11
CA GLU A 99 -0.57 -20.10 -3.24
C GLU A 99 0.15 -19.61 -1.98
N THR A 100 1.25 -20.23 -1.62
CA THR A 100 1.98 -19.86 -0.41
C THR A 100 3.48 -19.70 -0.65
N VAL A 101 4.08 -18.75 0.05
CA VAL A 101 5.53 -18.63 0.17
C VAL A 101 6.06 -19.64 1.19
N VAL A 102 7.25 -20.19 0.95
CA VAL A 102 8.06 -20.93 1.92
C VAL A 102 9.38 -20.18 2.08
N HIS A 103 9.77 -19.90 3.34
CA HIS A 103 10.94 -19.08 3.63
C HIS A 103 11.79 -19.59 4.81
N ASN A 104 11.41 -20.72 5.44
CA ASN A 104 12.14 -21.33 6.55
C ASN A 104 11.95 -22.84 6.60
N ARG A 105 12.73 -23.50 7.46
CA ARG A 105 12.72 -24.95 7.63
C ARG A 105 11.43 -25.46 8.28
N GLU A 106 10.87 -24.70 9.18
CA GLU A 106 9.62 -25.04 9.89
C GLU A 106 8.46 -25.19 8.90
N GLN A 107 8.35 -24.27 7.94
CA GLN A 107 7.34 -24.36 6.88
C GLN A 107 7.60 -25.55 5.93
N LEU A 108 8.87 -25.83 5.59
CA LEU A 108 9.22 -27.00 4.77
C LEU A 108 8.85 -28.31 5.50
N GLU A 109 9.19 -28.44 6.78
CA GLU A 109 8.85 -29.64 7.56
C GLU A 109 7.34 -29.78 7.80
N ALA A 110 6.63 -28.68 7.96
CA ALA A 110 5.14 -28.71 8.03
C ALA A 110 4.54 -29.24 6.72
N LEU A 111 5.03 -28.78 5.56
CA LEU A 111 4.59 -29.29 4.25
C LEU A 111 4.89 -30.78 4.07
N LYS A 112 6.03 -31.28 4.55
CA LYS A 112 6.37 -32.72 4.51
C LYS A 112 5.36 -33.58 5.29
N ARG A 113 4.83 -33.07 6.39
CA ARG A 113 3.85 -33.77 7.23
C ARG A 113 2.40 -33.56 6.78
N ALA A 114 2.17 -32.55 5.96
CA ALA A 114 0.81 -32.12 5.61
C ALA A 114 0.05 -33.19 4.81
N VAL A 115 -1.22 -33.35 5.16
CA VAL A 115 -2.20 -34.09 4.37
C VAL A 115 -3.14 -33.06 3.76
N VAL A 116 -3.04 -32.86 2.45
CA VAL A 116 -3.81 -31.86 1.73
C VAL A 116 -4.65 -32.51 0.63
N PRO A 117 -5.87 -31.98 0.35
CA PRO A 117 -6.77 -32.57 -0.66
C PRO A 117 -6.31 -32.35 -2.10
N SER A 118 -5.43 -31.38 -2.34
CA SER A 118 -4.85 -31.07 -3.64
C SER A 118 -3.47 -30.42 -3.48
N PRO A 119 -2.57 -30.58 -4.48
CA PRO A 119 -1.25 -29.95 -4.41
C PRO A 119 -1.31 -28.42 -4.41
N ILE A 120 -0.48 -27.80 -3.55
CA ILE A 120 -0.38 -26.36 -3.35
C ILE A 120 0.71 -25.78 -4.26
N LYS A 121 0.46 -24.65 -4.91
CA LYS A 121 1.50 -23.84 -5.57
C LYS A 121 2.36 -23.17 -4.50
N VAL A 122 3.66 -23.40 -4.57
CA VAL A 122 4.63 -22.87 -3.59
C VAL A 122 5.64 -21.94 -4.28
N TRP A 123 5.95 -20.84 -3.61
CA TRP A 123 7.00 -19.90 -3.97
C TRP A 123 8.12 -19.95 -2.94
N LEU A 124 9.31 -20.36 -3.37
CA LEU A 124 10.48 -20.33 -2.51
C LEU A 124 10.99 -18.89 -2.38
N LYS A 125 10.95 -18.35 -1.16
CA LYS A 125 11.45 -17.02 -0.88
C LYS A 125 12.91 -17.05 -0.52
N ILE A 126 13.70 -16.23 -1.24
CA ILE A 126 15.15 -16.14 -1.14
C ILE A 126 15.51 -14.77 -0.55
N ASP A 127 16.31 -14.78 0.52
CA ASP A 127 16.90 -13.56 1.04
C ASP A 127 18.15 -13.20 0.23
N THR A 128 18.02 -12.17 -0.57
CA THR A 128 19.11 -11.65 -1.41
C THR A 128 19.83 -10.44 -0.80
N GLY A 129 19.40 -10.02 0.40
CA GLY A 129 20.03 -8.91 1.10
C GLY A 129 19.10 -7.93 1.82
N MET A 130 17.79 -8.20 1.87
CA MET A 130 16.87 -7.42 2.69
C MET A 130 16.90 -7.84 4.16
N HIS A 131 17.27 -9.09 4.43
CA HIS A 131 17.41 -9.66 5.78
C HIS A 131 16.16 -9.55 6.65
N ARG A 132 15.00 -9.86 6.04
CA ARG A 132 13.71 -9.87 6.73
C ARG A 132 13.08 -11.27 6.73
N LEU A 133 12.83 -11.86 5.57
CA LEU A 133 12.33 -13.21 5.36
C LEU A 133 13.01 -13.81 4.11
N GLY A 134 13.20 -15.13 4.13
CA GLY A 134 13.75 -15.87 3.01
C GLY A 134 14.83 -16.86 3.47
N VAL A 135 15.04 -17.90 2.69
CA VAL A 135 16.17 -18.81 2.89
C VAL A 135 17.46 -18.13 2.46
N SER A 136 18.58 -18.48 3.08
CA SER A 136 19.90 -17.98 2.67
C SER A 136 20.31 -18.53 1.30
N LEU A 137 21.21 -17.84 0.63
CA LEU A 137 21.62 -18.20 -0.74
C LEU A 137 22.20 -19.62 -0.85
N ASP A 138 22.91 -20.06 0.16
CA ASP A 138 23.52 -21.41 0.27
C ASP A 138 22.49 -22.51 0.55
N GLU A 139 21.30 -22.18 1.05
CA GLU A 139 20.21 -23.12 1.29
C GLU A 139 19.26 -23.30 0.11
N VAL A 140 19.31 -22.43 -0.91
CA VAL A 140 18.35 -22.44 -2.03
C VAL A 140 18.28 -23.80 -2.72
N ASP A 141 19.43 -24.42 -3.01
CA ASP A 141 19.46 -25.72 -3.68
C ASP A 141 18.83 -26.82 -2.83
N TYR A 142 19.11 -26.83 -1.52
CA TYR A 142 18.51 -27.78 -0.60
C TYR A 142 16.97 -27.63 -0.57
N PHE A 143 16.45 -26.42 -0.37
CA PHE A 143 15.01 -26.18 -0.33
C PHE A 143 14.33 -26.51 -1.66
N TYR A 144 14.95 -26.13 -2.79
CA TYR A 144 14.43 -26.45 -4.12
C TYR A 144 14.28 -27.95 -4.33
N GLN A 145 15.30 -28.73 -4.00
CA GLN A 145 15.29 -30.19 -4.15
C GLN A 145 14.28 -30.86 -3.21
N GLU A 146 14.19 -30.40 -1.96
CA GLU A 146 13.24 -30.95 -1.01
C GLU A 146 11.78 -30.66 -1.41
N LEU A 147 11.48 -29.41 -1.79
CA LEU A 147 10.14 -29.02 -2.26
C LEU A 147 9.71 -29.82 -3.51
N LYS A 148 10.60 -30.03 -4.46
CA LYS A 148 10.31 -30.79 -5.70
C LYS A 148 9.96 -32.25 -5.46
N LYS A 149 10.32 -32.84 -4.32
CA LYS A 149 10.00 -34.23 -3.97
C LYS A 149 8.62 -34.39 -3.35
N LEU A 150 7.98 -33.29 -2.91
CA LEU A 150 6.75 -33.36 -2.13
C LEU A 150 5.51 -33.50 -3.00
N PRO A 151 4.72 -34.57 -2.85
CA PRO A 151 3.48 -34.75 -3.61
C PRO A 151 2.39 -33.73 -3.22
N GLN A 152 2.54 -33.06 -2.06
CA GLN A 152 1.66 -31.99 -1.60
C GLN A 152 1.84 -30.68 -2.39
N ILE A 153 2.87 -30.59 -3.23
CA ILE A 153 3.25 -29.36 -3.92
C ILE A 153 3.08 -29.56 -5.44
N GLN A 154 2.62 -28.52 -6.11
CA GLN A 154 2.55 -28.51 -7.57
C GLN A 154 3.98 -28.58 -8.16
N PRO A 155 4.17 -29.25 -9.32
CA PRO A 155 5.50 -29.49 -9.87
C PRO A 155 6.27 -28.23 -10.26
N HIS A 156 5.55 -27.13 -10.58
CA HIS A 156 6.15 -25.86 -10.96
C HIS A 156 6.21 -24.90 -9.76
N LEU A 157 7.41 -24.72 -9.20
CA LEU A 157 7.65 -23.77 -8.13
C LEU A 157 7.70 -22.33 -8.66
N GLY A 158 7.50 -21.37 -7.77
CA GLY A 158 7.89 -19.99 -7.99
C GLY A 158 9.11 -19.62 -7.15
N PHE A 159 9.80 -18.55 -7.54
CA PHE A 159 10.89 -17.96 -6.77
C PHE A 159 10.55 -16.49 -6.51
N VAL A 160 10.70 -16.06 -5.26
CA VAL A 160 10.38 -14.70 -4.86
C VAL A 160 11.50 -14.11 -4.00
N SER A 161 11.84 -12.86 -4.26
CA SER A 161 12.67 -12.04 -3.38
C SER A 161 12.10 -10.64 -3.25
N HIS A 162 12.80 -9.75 -2.57
CA HIS A 162 12.36 -8.37 -2.38
C HIS A 162 13.56 -7.43 -2.25
N PHE A 163 13.52 -6.33 -2.99
CA PHE A 163 14.54 -5.29 -2.89
C PHE A 163 14.36 -4.47 -1.61
N SER A 164 15.50 -4.11 -1.00
CA SER A 164 15.52 -3.22 0.17
C SER A 164 15.68 -1.74 -0.18
N ARG A 165 16.19 -1.44 -1.39
CA ARG A 165 16.62 -0.10 -1.81
C ARG A 165 16.30 0.22 -3.27
N ALA A 166 15.19 -0.31 -3.80
CA ALA A 166 14.84 -0.09 -5.20
C ALA A 166 14.53 1.37 -5.56
N ASP A 167 14.27 2.20 -4.57
CA ASP A 167 14.03 3.64 -4.64
C ASP A 167 15.30 4.50 -4.43
N GLU A 168 16.41 3.90 -4.00
CA GLU A 168 17.70 4.56 -3.84
C GLU A 168 18.53 4.41 -5.15
N LEU A 169 18.33 5.33 -6.11
CA LEU A 169 18.92 5.21 -7.45
C LEU A 169 20.45 5.46 -7.52
N ASP A 170 21.02 6.03 -6.50
CA ASP A 170 22.47 6.25 -6.32
C ASP A 170 23.19 5.06 -5.67
N SER A 171 22.44 4.01 -5.27
CA SER A 171 22.98 2.79 -4.66
C SER A 171 23.01 1.65 -5.68
N ASP A 172 24.12 0.92 -5.75
CA ASP A 172 24.29 -0.29 -6.55
C ASP A 172 23.70 -1.56 -5.87
N TYR A 173 23.21 -1.41 -4.64
CA TYR A 173 22.78 -2.57 -3.83
C TYR A 173 21.59 -3.31 -4.45
N THR A 174 20.70 -2.62 -5.15
CA THR A 174 19.58 -3.25 -5.86
C THR A 174 20.07 -4.17 -6.97
N GLN A 175 21.13 -3.75 -7.72
CA GLN A 175 21.78 -4.61 -8.71
C GLN A 175 22.43 -5.84 -8.06
N VAL A 176 23.10 -5.66 -6.93
CA VAL A 176 23.68 -6.78 -6.15
C VAL A 176 22.60 -7.79 -5.73
N GLN A 177 21.44 -7.33 -5.27
CA GLN A 177 20.32 -8.21 -4.93
C GLN A 177 19.76 -8.95 -6.15
N LEU A 178 19.63 -8.26 -7.29
CA LEU A 178 19.18 -8.87 -8.54
C LEU A 178 20.14 -9.95 -9.01
N ASP A 179 21.44 -9.68 -9.04
CA ASP A 179 22.46 -10.64 -9.45
C ASP A 179 22.46 -11.89 -8.57
N ARG A 180 22.36 -11.71 -7.25
CA ARG A 180 22.23 -12.82 -6.30
C ARG A 180 20.98 -13.67 -6.59
N PHE A 181 19.83 -13.02 -6.85
CA PHE A 181 18.58 -13.71 -7.16
C PHE A 181 18.68 -14.52 -8.46
N LEU A 182 19.20 -13.91 -9.51
CA LEU A 182 19.40 -14.58 -10.81
C LEU A 182 20.36 -15.75 -10.70
N GLN A 183 21.46 -15.58 -9.97
CA GLN A 183 22.43 -16.66 -9.74
C GLN A 183 21.83 -17.81 -8.92
N ALA A 184 21.10 -17.51 -7.84
CA ALA A 184 20.49 -18.51 -6.96
C ALA A 184 19.38 -19.31 -7.69
N THR A 185 18.72 -18.72 -8.66
CA THR A 185 17.65 -19.36 -9.45
C THR A 185 18.09 -19.89 -10.81
N LYS A 186 19.39 -19.76 -11.14
CA LYS A 186 19.96 -20.25 -12.39
C LYS A 186 19.75 -21.77 -12.53
N ASN A 187 19.32 -22.20 -13.70
CA ASN A 187 19.05 -23.61 -14.02
C ASN A 187 17.94 -24.27 -13.16
N LYS A 188 17.10 -23.49 -12.52
CA LYS A 188 15.90 -23.97 -11.83
C LYS A 188 14.64 -23.58 -12.60
N GLU A 189 13.75 -24.55 -12.76
CA GLU A 189 12.45 -24.32 -13.40
C GLU A 189 11.52 -23.61 -12.43
N GLY A 190 10.89 -22.53 -12.88
CA GLY A 190 9.89 -21.81 -12.11
C GLY A 190 9.84 -20.32 -12.45
N GLU A 191 8.72 -19.71 -12.14
CA GLU A 191 8.51 -18.28 -12.33
C GLU A 191 9.32 -17.48 -11.30
N ARG A 192 9.83 -16.32 -11.71
CA ARG A 192 10.67 -15.46 -10.88
C ARG A 192 10.02 -14.11 -10.68
N THR A 193 10.04 -13.63 -9.45
CA THR A 193 9.56 -12.29 -9.12
C THR A 193 10.40 -11.64 -8.02
N ILE A 194 10.87 -10.43 -8.28
CA ILE A 194 11.63 -9.63 -7.31
C ILE A 194 11.13 -8.18 -7.25
N ALA A 195 10.68 -7.62 -8.38
CA ALA A 195 10.26 -6.22 -8.49
C ALA A 195 8.90 -5.98 -7.82
N ALA A 196 8.89 -5.17 -6.78
CA ALA A 196 7.74 -4.44 -6.27
C ALA A 196 7.72 -3.03 -6.89
N SER A 197 6.96 -2.08 -6.36
CA SER A 197 6.74 -0.76 -6.96
C SER A 197 8.01 -0.02 -7.39
N GLY A 198 9.02 0.07 -6.54
CA GLY A 198 10.31 0.69 -6.90
C GLY A 198 11.05 -0.08 -8.00
N GLY A 199 11.07 -1.41 -7.91
CA GLY A 199 11.66 -2.26 -8.94
C GLY A 199 10.97 -2.13 -10.30
N ILE A 200 9.63 -1.95 -10.30
CA ILE A 200 8.85 -1.76 -11.53
C ILE A 200 9.17 -0.42 -12.19
N LEU A 201 9.29 0.65 -11.39
CA LEU A 201 9.52 2.00 -11.92
C LEU A 201 10.95 2.23 -12.40
N PHE A 202 11.95 1.69 -11.71
CA PHE A 202 13.34 2.10 -11.86
C PHE A 202 14.29 1.01 -12.36
N TRP A 203 13.89 -0.27 -12.32
CA TRP A 203 14.74 -1.42 -12.61
C TRP A 203 14.10 -2.36 -13.64
N PRO A 204 14.02 -1.98 -14.94
CA PRO A 204 13.36 -2.80 -15.97
C PRO A 204 13.90 -4.21 -16.08
N GLU A 205 15.19 -4.42 -15.85
CA GLU A 205 15.85 -5.74 -15.83
C GLU A 205 15.37 -6.67 -14.71
N ALA A 206 14.71 -6.11 -13.68
CA ALA A 206 14.14 -6.85 -12.56
C ALA A 206 12.68 -7.27 -12.78
N HIS A 207 12.05 -6.92 -13.89
CA HIS A 207 10.65 -7.25 -14.15
C HIS A 207 10.43 -8.77 -14.21
N LEU A 208 11.34 -9.52 -14.83
CA LEU A 208 11.34 -10.97 -14.92
C LEU A 208 9.98 -11.55 -15.36
N ASP A 209 9.62 -12.75 -14.86
CA ASP A 209 8.36 -13.42 -15.23
C ASP A 209 7.13 -12.74 -14.63
N CYS A 210 7.27 -12.20 -13.43
CA CYS A 210 6.16 -11.56 -12.70
C CYS A 210 6.63 -10.31 -11.96
N ILE A 211 5.77 -9.29 -11.93
CA ILE A 211 5.92 -8.07 -11.12
C ILE A 211 4.87 -8.02 -10.02
N ARG A 212 5.20 -7.36 -8.91
CA ARG A 212 4.32 -7.22 -7.74
C ARG A 212 4.02 -5.75 -7.41
N PRO A 213 3.21 -5.05 -8.23
CA PRO A 213 2.84 -3.68 -7.92
C PRO A 213 2.03 -3.62 -6.62
N GLY A 214 2.37 -2.67 -5.77
CA GLY A 214 1.67 -2.30 -4.54
C GLY A 214 1.25 -0.84 -4.63
N ILE A 215 1.98 0.04 -3.95
CA ILE A 215 1.62 1.46 -3.78
C ILE A 215 1.35 2.19 -5.11
N ILE A 216 2.06 1.86 -6.18
CA ILE A 216 1.86 2.49 -7.50
C ILE A 216 0.51 2.15 -8.14
N MET A 217 -0.13 1.03 -7.80
CA MET A 217 -1.50 0.77 -8.23
C MET A 217 -2.48 1.79 -7.66
N TYR A 218 -2.19 2.30 -6.47
CA TYR A 218 -3.02 3.30 -5.79
C TYR A 218 -2.68 4.74 -6.20
N GLY A 219 -1.79 4.90 -7.20
CA GLY A 219 -1.43 6.19 -7.77
C GLY A 219 -0.40 6.97 -6.96
N ILE A 220 0.31 6.30 -6.08
CA ILE A 220 1.27 6.89 -5.15
C ILE A 220 2.67 6.40 -5.50
N SER A 221 3.64 7.32 -5.51
CA SER A 221 5.06 6.98 -5.72
C SER A 221 5.68 6.33 -4.46
N PRO A 222 6.61 5.38 -4.64
CA PRO A 222 7.41 4.86 -3.53
C PRO A 222 8.53 5.82 -3.07
N THR A 223 8.71 6.96 -3.77
CA THR A 223 9.73 7.99 -3.49
C THR A 223 9.09 9.32 -3.10
N ASP A 224 9.90 10.35 -2.87
CA ASP A 224 9.45 11.73 -2.61
C ASP A 224 8.87 12.43 -3.86
N THR A 225 9.05 11.84 -5.04
CA THR A 225 8.47 12.32 -6.30
C THR A 225 6.99 11.95 -6.35
N VAL A 226 6.14 12.83 -6.81
CA VAL A 226 4.70 12.55 -6.88
C VAL A 226 4.35 11.53 -7.96
N GLY A 227 3.34 10.70 -7.70
CA GLY A 227 2.92 9.64 -8.62
C GLY A 227 2.59 10.13 -10.03
N ALA A 228 2.08 11.35 -10.17
CA ALA A 228 1.75 11.95 -11.46
C ALA A 228 2.94 12.06 -12.42
N GLU A 229 4.17 12.21 -11.91
CA GLU A 229 5.38 12.24 -12.76
C GLU A 229 5.68 10.88 -13.42
N PHE A 230 5.12 9.81 -12.90
CA PHE A 230 5.18 8.48 -13.50
C PHE A 230 3.94 8.12 -14.32
N GLY A 231 3.03 9.09 -14.55
CA GLY A 231 1.77 8.88 -15.26
C GLY A 231 0.67 8.25 -14.40
N LEU A 232 0.87 8.18 -13.08
CA LEU A 232 -0.09 7.61 -12.14
C LEU A 232 -1.13 8.65 -11.70
N THR A 233 -2.31 8.18 -11.34
CA THR A 233 -3.41 9.01 -10.83
C THR A 233 -3.78 8.55 -9.42
N PRO A 234 -3.86 9.46 -8.43
CA PRO A 234 -4.33 9.11 -7.08
C PRO A 234 -5.69 8.41 -7.12
N VAL A 235 -5.78 7.25 -6.48
CA VAL A 235 -7.01 6.47 -6.40
C VAL A 235 -7.90 6.97 -5.27
N MET A 236 -7.29 7.38 -4.15
CA MET A 236 -8.00 7.92 -2.99
C MET A 236 -7.94 9.44 -2.95
N ASN A 237 -9.12 10.07 -2.81
CA ASN A 237 -9.23 11.44 -2.33
C ASN A 237 -9.81 11.41 -0.91
N LEU A 238 -9.02 11.80 0.09
CA LEU A 238 -9.49 11.95 1.46
C LEU A 238 -9.98 13.37 1.66
N THR A 239 -11.28 13.50 1.90
CA THR A 239 -11.96 14.79 2.05
C THR A 239 -12.68 14.88 3.39
N SER A 240 -12.96 16.09 3.79
CA SER A 240 -13.85 16.44 4.91
C SER A 240 -14.49 17.78 4.65
N SER A 241 -15.03 18.46 5.67
CA SER A 241 -15.60 19.80 5.53
C SER A 241 -15.22 20.71 6.70
N LEU A 242 -15.28 22.00 6.48
CA LEU A 242 -15.24 22.98 7.57
C LEU A 242 -16.47 22.81 8.47
N LEU A 243 -16.23 22.49 9.73
CA LEU A 243 -17.24 22.37 10.78
C LEU A 243 -17.54 23.73 11.42
N ALA A 244 -16.53 24.60 11.50
CA ALA A 244 -16.64 25.94 12.01
C ALA A 244 -15.63 26.87 11.35
N VAL A 245 -15.97 28.16 11.25
CA VAL A 245 -15.06 29.27 10.92
C VAL A 245 -15.19 30.30 12.01
N ARG A 246 -14.05 30.71 12.61
CA ARG A 246 -14.02 31.56 13.79
C ARG A 246 -13.04 32.71 13.61
N GLU A 247 -13.45 33.91 13.96
CA GLU A 247 -12.52 35.04 14.15
C GLU A 247 -11.54 34.70 15.27
N HIS A 248 -10.26 34.98 15.06
CA HIS A 248 -9.19 34.67 16.01
C HIS A 248 -8.23 35.82 16.14
N LYS A 249 -7.93 36.21 17.38
CA LYS A 249 -7.11 37.38 17.65
C LYS A 249 -5.63 37.06 17.71
N LYS A 250 -4.81 38.04 17.32
CA LYS A 250 -3.37 38.02 17.50
C LYS A 250 -3.02 37.74 18.98
N GLY A 251 -2.06 36.83 19.17
CA GLY A 251 -1.57 36.45 20.49
C GLY A 251 -2.39 35.38 21.22
N GLU A 252 -3.52 34.96 20.65
CA GLU A 252 -4.32 33.89 21.23
C GLU A 252 -3.81 32.51 20.73
N PRO A 253 -3.71 31.50 21.62
CA PRO A 253 -3.30 30.14 21.25
C PRO A 253 -4.44 29.34 20.64
N VAL A 254 -4.10 28.26 19.90
CA VAL A 254 -5.05 27.31 19.32
C VAL A 254 -4.81 25.90 19.83
N GLY A 255 -5.88 25.23 20.28
CA GLY A 255 -5.94 23.81 20.58
C GLY A 255 -5.20 23.38 21.83
N TYR A 256 -5.03 22.06 21.99
CA TYR A 256 -4.40 21.46 23.17
C TYR A 256 -2.94 21.88 23.33
N GLY A 257 -2.63 22.38 24.55
CA GLY A 257 -1.30 22.82 24.91
C GLY A 257 -0.90 24.18 24.33
N GLY A 258 -1.76 24.81 23.50
CA GLY A 258 -1.50 26.12 22.91
C GLY A 258 -0.17 26.18 22.14
N ILE A 259 0.18 25.10 21.44
CA ILE A 259 1.49 24.97 20.77
C ILE A 259 1.69 25.95 19.62
N TRP A 260 0.59 26.51 19.10
CA TRP A 260 0.61 27.56 18.11
C TRP A 260 -0.16 28.77 18.62
N THR A 261 0.44 29.94 18.45
CA THR A 261 -0.16 31.24 18.80
C THR A 261 -0.21 32.12 17.57
N SER A 262 -1.38 32.70 17.29
CA SER A 262 -1.55 33.50 16.08
C SER A 262 -0.66 34.75 16.09
N PRO A 263 0.17 34.98 15.06
CA PRO A 263 0.99 36.16 14.92
C PRO A 263 0.21 37.44 14.53
N LYS A 264 -1.05 37.27 14.08
CA LYS A 264 -1.92 38.34 13.59
C LYS A 264 -3.40 37.99 13.83
N ASP A 265 -4.29 38.96 13.67
CA ASP A 265 -5.73 38.67 13.58
C ASP A 265 -5.97 37.80 12.33
N THR A 266 -6.72 36.72 12.46
CA THR A 266 -7.00 35.77 11.39
C THR A 266 -8.35 35.08 11.57
N LYS A 267 -8.69 34.15 10.66
CA LYS A 267 -9.81 33.22 10.83
C LYS A 267 -9.27 31.80 10.96
N ILE A 268 -9.78 31.07 11.92
CA ILE A 268 -9.47 29.65 12.13
C ILE A 268 -10.62 28.80 11.58
N GLY A 269 -10.30 27.89 10.69
CA GLY A 269 -11.19 26.83 10.24
C GLY A 269 -11.04 25.58 11.12
N VAL A 270 -12.14 24.98 11.52
CA VAL A 270 -12.18 23.69 12.19
C VAL A 270 -12.65 22.65 11.17
N VAL A 271 -11.87 21.61 10.92
CA VAL A 271 -12.14 20.56 9.92
C VAL A 271 -12.60 19.30 10.63
N ALA A 272 -13.65 18.65 10.12
CA ALA A 272 -14.29 17.47 10.72
C ALA A 272 -13.49 16.16 10.44
N ILE A 273 -12.22 16.12 10.80
CA ILE A 273 -11.33 14.95 10.78
C ILE A 273 -10.26 15.08 11.85
N GLY A 274 -9.95 13.98 12.55
CA GLY A 274 -8.93 13.95 13.56
C GLY A 274 -8.22 12.60 13.65
N TYR A 275 -7.43 12.40 14.73
CA TYR A 275 -6.66 11.15 14.85
C TYR A 275 -7.52 9.91 15.14
N GLY A 276 -8.76 10.09 15.59
CA GLY A 276 -9.74 9.00 15.70
C GLY A 276 -10.18 8.46 14.33
N ASP A 277 -10.04 9.25 13.27
CA ASP A 277 -10.26 8.84 11.88
C ASP A 277 -9.00 8.25 11.23
N GLY A 278 -7.86 8.32 11.91
CA GLY A 278 -6.57 7.86 11.41
C GLY A 278 -5.68 8.97 10.86
N TYR A 279 -6.10 10.24 10.91
CA TYR A 279 -5.22 11.37 10.56
C TYR A 279 -4.13 11.52 11.63
N PRO A 280 -2.84 11.72 11.27
CA PRO A 280 -1.78 11.77 12.26
C PRO A 280 -1.96 12.89 13.29
N ARG A 281 -1.73 12.57 14.58
CA ARG A 281 -1.88 13.55 15.67
C ARG A 281 -0.76 14.57 15.71
N ASP A 282 0.47 14.10 15.47
CA ASP A 282 1.68 14.89 15.71
C ASP A 282 2.29 15.40 14.39
N VAL A 283 1.43 15.86 13.47
CA VAL A 283 1.89 16.54 12.25
C VAL A 283 2.51 17.90 12.60
N PRO A 284 3.59 18.32 11.90
CA PRO A 284 4.17 19.64 12.08
C PRO A 284 3.18 20.77 11.80
N GLU A 285 3.37 21.90 12.47
CA GLU A 285 2.72 23.15 12.10
C GLU A 285 2.97 23.47 10.63
N GLY A 286 1.94 23.94 9.93
CA GLY A 286 2.03 24.26 8.52
C GLY A 286 1.79 23.08 7.57
N THR A 287 1.55 21.86 8.08
CA THR A 287 1.13 20.73 7.24
C THR A 287 0.00 21.15 6.31
N PRO A 288 0.16 20.93 4.98
CA PRO A 288 -0.78 21.48 4.01
C PRO A 288 -2.13 20.77 4.01
N VAL A 289 -3.17 21.56 3.79
CA VAL A 289 -4.53 21.12 3.49
C VAL A 289 -5.03 21.96 2.30
N TYR A 290 -5.78 21.36 1.38
CA TYR A 290 -6.30 22.10 0.22
C TYR A 290 -7.76 22.50 0.46
N LEU A 291 -8.07 23.76 0.21
CA LEU A 291 -9.38 24.35 0.42
C LEU A 291 -9.63 25.48 -0.58
N ASN A 292 -10.76 25.41 -1.30
CA ASN A 292 -11.21 26.48 -2.21
C ASN A 292 -10.11 27.03 -3.13
N GLY A 293 -9.35 26.14 -3.79
CA GLY A 293 -8.33 26.50 -4.78
C GLY A 293 -6.97 26.90 -4.21
N ARG A 294 -6.73 26.75 -2.89
CA ARG A 294 -5.47 27.11 -2.26
C ARG A 294 -5.05 26.13 -1.16
N ILE A 295 -3.78 26.16 -0.82
CA ILE A 295 -3.25 25.48 0.36
C ILE A 295 -3.43 26.38 1.59
N VAL A 296 -3.92 25.79 2.68
CA VAL A 296 -3.98 26.39 4.01
C VAL A 296 -3.22 25.52 5.02
N PRO A 297 -2.52 26.11 6.00
CA PRO A 297 -1.71 25.35 6.94
C PRO A 297 -2.55 24.81 8.12
N ILE A 298 -2.23 23.60 8.57
CA ILE A 298 -2.68 23.11 9.87
C ILE A 298 -1.96 23.94 10.96
N VAL A 299 -2.72 24.38 11.96
CA VAL A 299 -2.23 25.13 13.12
C VAL A 299 -2.77 24.48 14.40
N GLY A 300 -1.94 24.46 15.44
CA GLY A 300 -2.26 23.77 16.68
C GLY A 300 -2.21 22.24 16.54
N ARG A 301 -2.50 21.54 17.61
CA ARG A 301 -2.44 20.07 17.68
C ARG A 301 -3.72 19.44 17.16
N VAL A 302 -3.61 18.41 16.34
CA VAL A 302 -4.76 17.62 15.88
C VAL A 302 -5.46 16.99 17.08
N SER A 303 -6.77 17.11 17.14
CA SER A 303 -7.65 16.51 18.16
C SER A 303 -8.18 15.13 17.70
N MET A 304 -8.90 14.43 18.56
CA MET A 304 -9.45 13.12 18.22
C MET A 304 -10.39 13.18 17.00
N ASP A 305 -11.24 14.21 16.93
CA ASP A 305 -12.35 14.30 15.97
C ASP A 305 -12.20 15.45 14.98
N MET A 306 -11.22 16.34 15.18
CA MET A 306 -11.06 17.54 14.34
C MET A 306 -9.64 18.05 14.33
N LEU A 307 -9.32 18.83 13.31
CA LEU A 307 -8.10 19.62 13.21
C LEU A 307 -8.41 21.07 12.89
N THR A 308 -7.45 21.95 13.05
CA THR A 308 -7.58 23.39 12.86
C THR A 308 -6.62 23.89 11.80
N VAL A 309 -7.08 24.82 10.98
CA VAL A 309 -6.31 25.44 9.89
C VAL A 309 -6.39 26.97 9.97
N ASP A 310 -5.31 27.66 9.60
CA ASP A 310 -5.31 29.11 9.45
C ASP A 310 -5.83 29.48 8.06
N LEU A 311 -7.02 30.06 8.01
CA LEU A 311 -7.69 30.48 6.78
C LEU A 311 -7.20 31.83 6.24
N GLY A 312 -6.54 32.62 7.09
CA GLY A 312 -6.20 34.01 6.80
C GLY A 312 -7.33 35.01 7.13
N ALA A 313 -6.94 36.25 7.38
CA ALA A 313 -7.86 37.32 7.84
C ALA A 313 -8.99 37.61 6.82
N ASP A 314 -8.64 37.60 5.53
CA ASP A 314 -9.57 37.99 4.45
C ASP A 314 -10.34 36.79 3.88
N SER A 315 -10.26 35.62 4.53
CA SER A 315 -10.93 34.40 4.08
C SER A 315 -12.43 34.60 3.91
N GLN A 316 -12.97 34.04 2.83
CA GLN A 316 -14.42 33.97 2.55
C GLN A 316 -14.96 32.54 2.74
N ASP A 317 -14.11 31.63 3.28
CA ASP A 317 -14.50 30.24 3.54
C ASP A 317 -15.63 30.17 4.57
N LYS A 318 -16.46 29.16 4.43
CA LYS A 318 -17.66 28.99 5.25
C LYS A 318 -17.86 27.55 5.67
N VAL A 319 -18.68 27.37 6.69
CA VAL A 319 -19.09 26.03 7.17
C VAL A 319 -19.68 25.22 6.03
N GLY A 320 -19.19 23.99 5.87
CA GLY A 320 -19.59 23.05 4.82
C GLY A 320 -18.67 23.06 3.59
N ASP A 321 -17.74 24.01 3.45
CA ASP A 321 -16.77 23.99 2.35
C ASP A 321 -15.91 22.73 2.44
N GLU A 322 -15.70 22.06 1.28
CA GLU A 322 -14.92 20.84 1.19
C GLU A 322 -13.44 21.12 1.44
N VAL A 323 -12.85 20.26 2.26
CA VAL A 323 -11.43 20.27 2.61
C VAL A 323 -10.81 18.98 2.10
N ILE A 324 -9.69 19.06 1.36
CA ILE A 324 -8.95 17.90 0.85
C ILE A 324 -7.70 17.73 1.69
N LEU A 325 -7.58 16.56 2.35
CA LEU A 325 -6.42 16.19 3.17
C LEU A 325 -5.30 15.61 2.31
N TRP A 326 -5.66 14.82 1.29
CA TRP A 326 -4.81 14.37 0.18
C TRP A 326 -5.66 13.86 -0.98
N GLY A 327 -5.08 13.82 -2.17
CA GLY A 327 -5.70 13.36 -3.40
C GLY A 327 -5.09 14.03 -4.63
N LYS A 328 -5.94 14.33 -5.60
CA LYS A 328 -5.49 14.90 -6.87
C LYS A 328 -4.92 16.32 -6.72
N GLU A 329 -5.59 17.17 -5.97
CA GLU A 329 -5.23 18.58 -5.77
C GLU A 329 -4.09 18.75 -4.75
N LEU A 330 -3.94 17.80 -3.85
CA LEU A 330 -2.88 17.74 -2.84
C LEU A 330 -2.31 16.34 -2.80
N PRO A 331 -1.23 16.03 -3.55
CA PRO A 331 -0.61 14.71 -3.55
C PRO A 331 -0.24 14.26 -2.13
N ILE A 332 -0.53 13.01 -1.83
CA ILE A 332 -0.25 12.45 -0.50
C ILE A 332 1.26 12.46 -0.19
N GLU A 333 2.11 12.33 -1.22
CA GLU A 333 3.56 12.41 -1.08
C GLU A 333 4.00 13.78 -0.54
N THR A 334 3.29 14.85 -0.92
CA THR A 334 3.54 16.20 -0.38
C THR A 334 3.23 16.25 1.11
N VAL A 335 2.11 15.68 1.54
CA VAL A 335 1.73 15.61 2.95
C VAL A 335 2.70 14.72 3.73
N ALA A 336 3.03 13.56 3.16
CA ALA A 336 3.96 12.58 3.72
C ALA A 336 5.34 13.21 3.98
N LYS A 337 5.91 13.86 2.97
CA LYS A 337 7.19 14.56 3.06
C LYS A 337 7.18 15.66 4.11
N TYR A 338 6.12 16.47 4.14
CA TYR A 338 5.98 17.56 5.09
C TYR A 338 5.90 17.06 6.54
N SER A 339 5.19 15.96 6.76
CA SER A 339 4.94 15.38 8.08
C SER A 339 5.99 14.35 8.52
N ASP A 340 6.96 14.01 7.67
CA ASP A 340 7.95 12.94 7.90
C ASP A 340 7.27 11.58 8.21
N ILE A 341 6.19 11.29 7.50
CA ILE A 341 5.42 10.06 7.63
C ILE A 341 5.33 9.41 6.23
N LEU A 342 5.53 8.11 6.14
CA LEU A 342 5.43 7.41 4.85
C LEU A 342 4.01 7.46 4.29
N SER A 343 3.88 7.68 2.98
CA SER A 343 2.57 7.63 2.28
C SER A 343 1.83 6.32 2.55
N TYR A 344 2.54 5.19 2.62
CA TYR A 344 2.00 3.88 3.00
C TYR A 344 1.31 3.91 4.36
N GLU A 345 1.91 4.57 5.33
CA GLU A 345 1.39 4.68 6.69
C GLU A 345 0.13 5.54 6.73
N LEU A 346 0.12 6.67 6.02
CA LEU A 346 -1.03 7.57 5.95
C LEU A 346 -2.29 6.85 5.46
N ILE A 347 -2.20 6.11 4.35
CA ILE A 347 -3.37 5.43 3.78
C ILE A 347 -3.80 4.20 4.56
N THR A 348 -2.87 3.46 5.19
CA THR A 348 -3.20 2.24 5.92
C THR A 348 -3.71 2.47 7.34
N LYS A 349 -3.50 3.67 7.90
CA LYS A 349 -3.95 4.04 9.24
C LYS A 349 -5.39 4.54 9.32
N LEU A 350 -6.05 4.81 8.20
CA LEU A 350 -7.44 5.24 8.21
C LEU A 350 -8.32 4.22 8.94
N THR A 351 -9.14 4.71 9.85
CA THR A 351 -10.00 3.88 10.69
C THR A 351 -11.37 3.65 10.02
N PRO A 352 -12.17 2.67 10.48
CA PRO A 352 -13.54 2.45 9.98
C PRO A 352 -14.50 3.63 10.20
N ARG A 353 -14.09 4.67 10.92
CA ARG A 353 -14.87 5.92 11.06
C ARG A 353 -14.91 6.73 9.76
N VAL A 354 -13.88 6.59 8.92
CA VAL A 354 -13.85 7.25 7.61
C VAL A 354 -14.88 6.59 6.70
N ILE A 355 -15.78 7.39 6.15
CA ILE A 355 -16.76 6.91 5.18
C ILE A 355 -16.03 6.59 3.87
N THR A 356 -16.24 5.39 3.33
CA THR A 356 -15.68 5.03 2.02
C THR A 356 -16.77 5.18 0.95
N GLU A 357 -16.52 6.01 -0.04
CA GLU A 357 -17.35 6.18 -1.23
C GLU A 357 -16.59 5.61 -2.44
N TYR A 358 -17.14 4.56 -3.04
CA TYR A 358 -16.62 4.00 -4.29
C TYR A 358 -17.25 4.73 -5.47
N ILE A 359 -16.43 5.26 -6.37
CA ILE A 359 -16.84 6.08 -7.50
C ILE A 359 -16.35 5.46 -8.83
N ASP A 360 -17.16 5.69 -9.93
CA ASP A 360 -16.96 5.29 -11.34
C ASP A 360 -16.80 3.78 -11.66
#